data_379c7673d58b1ac1e03ff0ba6d8aea1c
#
_entry.id   379c7673d58b1ac1e03ff0ba6d8aea1c
#
_cell.length_a   1.000
_cell.length_b   1.000
_cell.length_c   1.000
_cell.angle_alpha   90.00
_cell.angle_beta   90.00
_cell.angle_gamma   90.00
#
_symmetry.space_group_name_H-M   'P 1'
#
loop_
_entity.id
_entity.type
_entity.pdbx_description
1 polymer ?
#
loop_
_entity_poly.entity_id
_entity_poly.type
_entity_poly.pdbx_seq_one_letter_code
_entity_poly.pdbx_strand_id
1 'polypeptide(L)'
;MRRSAYRRAAASSGGNRRMLAVGAVIAALGAVVAFTTISNAATNDKPAGSDAGKVVNGQTILTDTCVDSTLQPHTGFQIAPACVSTQFGEVGEAANNPTLLITDAPKSVAPNTPFTLKVSTRNLIRDRFLAAGAGGYYVESSVLKDGIERGHFHTECRMLPSTAEAPDPSPVPAFFVATEDQKGGAAPDVVTIQVPGLPTTGDAQCASWAGDGSHRIPMMQRANELPAFDSVRIKVQ
;
A
#
# COMPACT_ATOMS: atom_id res chain seq x y z
N MET A 1 -21.13 4.12 8.46
CA MET A 1 -19.79 4.65 8.79
C MET A 1 -19.34 4.09 10.13
N ARG A 2 -18.40 3.17 10.14
CA ARG A 2 -17.80 2.66 11.39
C ARG A 2 -16.42 3.26 11.54
N ARG A 3 -16.23 4.09 12.57
CA ARG A 3 -14.93 4.62 12.98
C ARG A 3 -14.19 3.53 13.73
N SER A 4 -13.02 3.13 13.22
CA SER A 4 -12.08 2.29 13.97
C SER A 4 -11.31 3.18 14.95
N ALA A 5 -11.65 3.07 16.23
CA ALA A 5 -10.90 3.74 17.30
C ALA A 5 -9.85 2.78 17.84
N TYR A 6 -8.58 3.13 17.71
CA TYR A 6 -7.49 2.45 18.39
C TYR A 6 -7.61 2.69 19.90
N ARG A 7 -7.99 1.68 20.67
CA ARG A 7 -7.86 1.66 22.12
C ARG A 7 -6.52 1.05 22.52
N ARG A 8 -5.72 1.82 23.21
CA ARG A 8 -4.56 1.32 23.95
C ARG A 8 -5.05 0.47 25.12
N ALA A 9 -4.56 -0.78 25.21
CA ALA A 9 -4.73 -1.60 26.39
C ALA A 9 -3.61 -1.30 27.38
N ALA A 10 -3.98 -0.92 28.60
CA ALA A 10 -3.07 -0.77 29.72
C ALA A 10 -2.87 -2.13 30.40
N ALA A 11 -1.61 -2.42 30.71
CA ALA A 11 -1.25 -3.59 31.50
C ALA A 11 -1.60 -3.38 32.97
N SER A 12 -2.25 -4.35 33.60
CA SER A 12 -2.35 -4.42 35.05
C SER A 12 -1.65 -5.68 35.57
N SER A 13 -0.74 -5.48 36.47
CA SER A 13 -0.01 -6.47 37.24
C SER A 13 -0.85 -6.96 38.43
N GLY A 14 -0.66 -8.22 38.82
CA GLY A 14 -0.79 -8.60 40.22
C GLY A 14 -1.51 -9.94 40.48
N GLY A 15 -0.83 -10.82 41.19
CA GLY A 15 -1.47 -11.78 42.04
C GLY A 15 -0.95 -13.23 42.04
N ASN A 16 0.07 -13.48 42.84
CA ASN A 16 0.52 -14.82 43.29
C ASN A 16 -0.62 -15.64 43.88
N ARG A 17 -0.77 -16.91 43.49
CA ARG A 17 -1.17 -17.99 44.41
C ARG A 17 -0.53 -19.31 43.99
N ARG A 18 0.23 -19.89 44.95
CA ARG A 18 0.78 -21.24 44.94
C ARG A 18 -0.35 -22.26 45.11
N MET A 19 -0.31 -23.39 44.38
CA MET A 19 -0.71 -24.71 44.93
C MET A 19 -0.16 -25.84 44.03
N LEU A 20 0.50 -26.66 44.68
CA LEU A 20 0.91 -28.07 44.73
C LEU A 20 0.56 -29.04 43.59
N ALA A 21 1.56 -29.89 43.37
CA ALA A 21 1.74 -30.96 42.42
C ALA A 21 0.73 -32.13 42.58
N VAL A 22 0.42 -32.77 41.45
CA VAL A 22 0.29 -34.22 41.32
C VAL A 22 0.71 -34.61 39.92
N GLY A 23 1.62 -35.59 39.80
CA GLY A 23 2.20 -36.05 38.55
C GLY A 23 1.24 -36.94 37.76
N ALA A 24 1.35 -36.82 36.45
CA ALA A 24 0.99 -37.89 35.51
C ALA A 24 1.96 -37.81 34.32
N VAL A 25 2.75 -38.86 34.17
CA VAL A 25 3.60 -39.10 33.02
C VAL A 25 2.68 -39.49 31.87
N ILE A 26 2.59 -38.64 30.85
CA ILE A 26 2.04 -39.02 29.55
C ILE A 26 3.13 -38.73 28.52
N ALA A 27 3.63 -39.81 27.93
CA ALA A 27 4.51 -39.74 26.77
C ALA A 27 3.71 -39.14 25.59
N ALA A 28 3.97 -37.86 25.25
CA ALA A 28 3.46 -37.22 24.05
C ALA A 28 4.56 -37.22 23.01
N LEU A 29 4.31 -37.98 21.94
CA LEU A 29 5.05 -37.93 20.70
C LEU A 29 5.10 -36.47 20.21
N GLY A 30 6.26 -35.87 20.30
CA GLY A 30 6.50 -34.53 19.78
C GLY A 30 6.45 -34.50 18.26
N ALA A 31 5.37 -33.99 17.71
CA ALA A 31 5.42 -33.49 16.34
C ALA A 31 6.29 -32.25 16.33
N VAL A 32 7.55 -32.38 15.93
CA VAL A 32 8.41 -31.27 15.59
C VAL A 32 7.85 -30.66 14.32
N VAL A 33 7.06 -29.60 14.46
CA VAL A 33 6.79 -28.71 13.34
C VAL A 33 8.09 -27.97 13.07
N ALA A 34 8.87 -28.51 12.14
CA ALA A 34 10.01 -27.81 11.57
C ALA A 34 9.45 -26.59 10.82
N PHE A 35 9.52 -25.42 11.45
CA PHE A 35 9.53 -24.18 10.70
C PHE A 35 10.81 -24.20 9.86
N THR A 36 10.70 -24.63 8.61
CA THR A 36 11.72 -24.36 7.63
C THR A 36 11.71 -22.85 7.39
N THR A 37 12.54 -22.13 8.14
CA THR A 37 13.02 -20.83 7.66
C THR A 37 13.71 -21.14 6.35
N ILE A 38 13.07 -20.75 5.24
CA ILE A 38 13.77 -20.68 3.95
C ILE A 38 14.74 -19.50 4.09
N SER A 39 15.87 -19.75 4.72
CA SER A 39 17.03 -18.91 4.54
C SER A 39 17.45 -19.16 3.09
N ASN A 40 17.16 -18.24 2.17
CA ASN A 40 17.84 -18.19 0.90
C ASN A 40 19.32 -17.93 1.17
N ALA A 41 20.05 -18.99 1.49
CA ALA A 41 21.50 -18.98 1.35
C ALA A 41 21.74 -18.67 -0.12
N ALA A 42 22.46 -17.59 -0.38
CA ALA A 42 22.87 -17.19 -1.72
C ALA A 42 23.63 -18.34 -2.37
N THR A 43 22.92 -19.17 -3.12
CA THR A 43 23.50 -19.96 -4.17
C THR A 43 23.53 -19.05 -5.39
N ASN A 44 24.67 -19.01 -6.09
CA ASN A 44 24.83 -18.27 -7.35
C ASN A 44 23.96 -18.84 -8.49
N ASP A 45 22.98 -19.66 -8.17
CA ASP A 45 22.07 -20.24 -9.13
C ASP A 45 20.91 -19.28 -9.35
N LYS A 46 20.86 -18.74 -10.56
CA LYS A 46 19.77 -17.91 -11.04
C LYS A 46 18.43 -18.64 -10.84
N PRO A 47 17.44 -18.05 -10.18
CA PRO A 47 16.14 -18.68 -9.99
C PRO A 47 15.53 -19.10 -11.32
N ALA A 48 14.95 -20.30 -11.37
CA ALA A 48 14.23 -20.78 -12.54
C ALA A 48 13.10 -19.78 -12.88
N GLY A 49 13.07 -19.31 -14.12
CA GLY A 49 12.10 -18.32 -14.59
C GLY A 49 12.52 -16.86 -14.44
N SER A 50 13.67 -16.56 -13.83
CA SER A 50 14.21 -15.20 -13.79
C SER A 50 14.73 -14.79 -15.17
N ASP A 51 14.41 -13.59 -15.62
CA ASP A 51 14.96 -12.96 -16.82
C ASP A 51 16.31 -12.25 -16.58
N ALA A 52 16.87 -12.33 -15.37
CA ALA A 52 18.11 -11.69 -15.01
C ALA A 52 19.26 -12.10 -15.96
N GLY A 53 20.03 -11.13 -16.44
CA GLY A 53 21.10 -11.31 -17.41
C GLY A 53 20.65 -11.42 -18.87
N LYS A 54 19.36 -11.45 -19.17
CA LYS A 54 18.80 -11.33 -20.51
C LYS A 54 19.04 -9.92 -21.06
N VAL A 55 19.36 -9.82 -22.33
CA VAL A 55 19.53 -8.52 -23.00
C VAL A 55 18.27 -8.16 -23.75
N VAL A 56 17.70 -6.98 -23.46
CA VAL A 56 16.53 -6.42 -24.15
C VAL A 56 16.89 -5.00 -24.58
N ASN A 57 16.77 -4.71 -25.88
CA ASN A 57 17.11 -3.41 -26.44
C ASN A 57 18.51 -2.89 -26.05
N GLY A 58 19.50 -3.79 -25.98
CA GLY A 58 20.86 -3.45 -25.59
C GLY A 58 21.10 -3.26 -24.08
N GLN A 59 20.06 -3.43 -23.25
CA GLN A 59 20.19 -3.36 -21.79
C GLN A 59 20.12 -4.76 -21.17
N THR A 60 21.02 -5.03 -20.26
CA THR A 60 20.96 -6.25 -19.44
C THR A 60 19.90 -6.11 -18.37
N ILE A 61 18.90 -7.00 -18.36
CA ILE A 61 17.92 -7.08 -17.27
C ILE A 61 18.63 -7.52 -16.01
N LEU A 62 18.50 -6.74 -14.93
CA LEU A 62 19.17 -7.02 -13.68
C LEU A 62 18.57 -8.25 -13.01
N THR A 63 17.35 -8.15 -12.51
CA THR A 63 16.64 -9.28 -11.92
C THR A 63 15.21 -8.88 -11.57
N ASP A 64 14.30 -9.85 -11.54
CA ASP A 64 12.95 -9.73 -11.00
C ASP A 64 12.83 -10.33 -9.59
N THR A 65 13.96 -10.70 -8.99
CA THR A 65 14.08 -11.31 -7.67
C THR A 65 15.14 -10.59 -6.85
N CYS A 66 15.31 -10.97 -5.58
CA CYS A 66 16.33 -10.39 -4.70
C CYS A 66 17.68 -11.13 -4.73
N VAL A 67 17.91 -12.04 -5.68
CA VAL A 67 19.12 -12.89 -5.73
C VAL A 67 20.41 -12.07 -5.84
N ASP A 68 20.36 -10.94 -6.55
CA ASP A 68 21.52 -10.06 -6.74
C ASP A 68 21.50 -8.82 -5.81
N SER A 69 20.59 -8.77 -4.84
CA SER A 69 20.47 -7.65 -3.92
C SER A 69 21.30 -7.87 -2.67
N THR A 70 21.95 -6.80 -2.20
CA THR A 70 22.64 -6.76 -0.90
C THR A 70 21.73 -6.26 0.23
N LEU A 71 20.49 -5.86 -0.10
CA LEU A 71 19.51 -5.38 0.87
C LEU A 71 18.83 -6.55 1.58
N GLN A 72 18.31 -6.29 2.78
CA GLN A 72 17.51 -7.28 3.50
C GLN A 72 16.22 -7.59 2.75
N PRO A 73 15.74 -8.85 2.78
CA PRO A 73 14.45 -9.19 2.24
C PRO A 73 13.31 -8.39 2.91
N HIS A 74 12.34 -7.97 2.12
CA HIS A 74 11.14 -7.30 2.61
C HIS A 74 10.29 -8.24 3.49
N THR A 75 9.71 -7.71 4.57
CA THR A 75 9.00 -8.48 5.59
C THR A 75 7.49 -8.25 5.59
N GLY A 76 6.95 -7.45 4.66
CA GLY A 76 5.56 -7.02 4.66
C GLY A 76 5.28 -5.77 5.48
N PHE A 77 6.25 -5.30 6.26
CA PHE A 77 6.18 -4.04 6.99
C PHE A 77 6.88 -2.92 6.22
N GLN A 78 6.51 -1.67 6.48
CA GLN A 78 7.09 -0.50 5.83
C GLN A 78 8.47 -0.16 6.42
N ILE A 79 9.42 -1.06 6.25
CA ILE A 79 10.80 -0.95 6.71
C ILE A 79 11.71 -0.92 5.48
N ALA A 80 12.45 0.15 5.31
CA ALA A 80 13.36 0.37 4.19
C ALA A 80 14.76 0.80 4.69
N PRO A 81 15.85 0.56 3.90
CA PRO A 81 15.82 -0.07 2.59
C PRO A 81 15.65 -1.58 2.65
N ALA A 82 14.90 -2.15 1.71
CA ALA A 82 14.66 -3.59 1.61
C ALA A 82 14.50 -4.01 0.14
N CYS A 83 14.75 -5.27 -0.16
CA CYS A 83 14.48 -5.83 -1.47
C CYS A 83 13.15 -6.57 -1.47
N VAL A 84 12.28 -6.25 -2.43
CA VAL A 84 10.97 -6.88 -2.60
C VAL A 84 11.02 -7.86 -3.76
N SER A 85 10.71 -9.13 -3.52
CA SER A 85 10.69 -10.20 -4.53
C SER A 85 9.27 -10.62 -4.95
N THR A 86 8.24 -9.86 -4.56
CA THR A 86 6.86 -10.15 -4.95
C THR A 86 6.65 -9.86 -6.43
N GLN A 87 6.08 -10.83 -7.14
CA GLN A 87 5.73 -10.69 -8.56
C GLN A 87 4.78 -9.51 -8.78
N PHE A 88 4.85 -8.89 -9.96
CA PHE A 88 3.93 -7.79 -10.30
C PHE A 88 2.46 -8.23 -10.33
N GLY A 89 2.19 -9.41 -10.91
CA GLY A 89 0.84 -9.97 -10.99
C GLY A 89 0.17 -9.72 -12.33
N GLU A 90 -1.14 -9.60 -12.28
CA GLU A 90 -1.98 -9.45 -13.46
C GLU A 90 -2.07 -7.98 -13.90
N VAL A 91 -2.13 -7.76 -15.20
CA VAL A 91 -2.38 -6.45 -15.83
C VAL A 91 -3.58 -6.56 -16.75
N GLY A 92 -4.54 -5.67 -16.62
CA GLY A 92 -5.73 -5.62 -17.45
C GLY A 92 -5.46 -5.09 -18.86
N GLU A 93 -6.38 -5.35 -19.78
CA GLU A 93 -6.39 -4.65 -21.07
C GLU A 93 -6.57 -3.14 -20.86
N ALA A 94 -6.07 -2.32 -21.77
CA ALA A 94 -6.12 -0.86 -21.68
C ALA A 94 -7.53 -0.30 -21.39
N ALA A 95 -8.56 -0.90 -21.96
CA ALA A 95 -9.94 -0.50 -21.71
C ALA A 95 -10.41 -0.77 -20.26
N ASN A 96 -9.73 -1.69 -19.57
CA ASN A 96 -10.03 -2.15 -18.22
C ASN A 96 -9.02 -1.65 -17.18
N ASN A 97 -7.98 -0.93 -17.59
CA ASN A 97 -7.03 -0.36 -16.65
C ASN A 97 -7.73 0.67 -15.73
N PRO A 98 -7.38 0.71 -14.45
CA PRO A 98 -7.99 1.64 -13.53
C PRO A 98 -7.65 3.08 -13.88
N THR A 99 -8.61 3.98 -13.68
CA THR A 99 -8.41 5.43 -13.76
C THR A 99 -9.00 6.11 -12.54
N LEU A 100 -8.46 7.28 -12.21
CA LEU A 100 -8.87 8.06 -11.06
C LEU A 100 -8.82 9.56 -11.39
N LEU A 101 -9.79 10.32 -10.88
CA LEU A 101 -9.86 11.77 -11.05
C LEU A 101 -10.42 12.42 -9.78
N ILE A 102 -9.78 13.48 -9.29
CA ILE A 102 -10.36 14.36 -8.27
C ILE A 102 -11.33 15.32 -8.99
N THR A 103 -12.63 15.04 -8.88
CA THR A 103 -13.67 15.76 -9.63
C THR A 103 -14.16 17.02 -8.92
N ASP A 104 -13.90 17.16 -7.62
CA ASP A 104 -14.26 18.33 -6.83
C ASP A 104 -13.25 18.55 -5.70
N ALA A 105 -12.77 19.78 -5.58
CA ALA A 105 -11.87 20.25 -4.54
C ALA A 105 -12.00 21.76 -4.36
N PRO A 106 -11.91 22.29 -3.13
CA PRO A 106 -11.89 23.74 -2.92
C PRO A 106 -10.59 24.33 -3.49
N LYS A 107 -10.67 25.54 -4.06
CA LYS A 107 -9.48 26.29 -4.50
C LYS A 107 -8.69 26.85 -3.32
N SER A 108 -9.39 27.19 -2.24
CA SER A 108 -8.79 27.65 -0.99
C SER A 108 -9.62 27.26 0.22
N VAL A 109 -8.94 27.12 1.36
CA VAL A 109 -9.53 26.82 2.67
C VAL A 109 -8.82 27.64 3.75
N ALA A 110 -9.50 27.90 4.87
CA ALA A 110 -8.81 28.44 6.04
C ALA A 110 -8.02 27.33 6.78
N PRO A 111 -6.95 27.66 7.51
CA PRO A 111 -6.21 26.70 8.31
C PRO A 111 -7.13 25.95 9.29
N ASN A 112 -6.88 24.67 9.47
CA ASN A 112 -7.63 23.77 10.35
C ASN A 112 -9.14 23.71 10.10
N THR A 113 -9.59 24.13 8.91
CA THR A 113 -11.01 24.08 8.54
C THR A 113 -11.29 22.81 7.73
N PRO A 114 -12.26 21.98 8.13
CA PRO A 114 -12.63 20.78 7.41
C PRO A 114 -13.17 21.09 6.01
N PHE A 115 -12.83 20.24 5.05
CA PHE A 115 -13.34 20.33 3.68
C PHE A 115 -13.50 18.93 3.06
N THR A 116 -14.05 18.86 1.87
CA THR A 116 -14.22 17.60 1.14
C THR A 116 -13.50 17.61 -0.19
N LEU A 117 -13.07 16.41 -0.61
CA LEU A 117 -12.67 16.09 -1.97
C LEU A 117 -13.67 15.08 -2.52
N LYS A 118 -13.97 15.14 -3.82
CA LYS A 118 -14.66 14.05 -4.51
C LYS A 118 -13.71 13.37 -5.45
N VAL A 119 -13.57 12.07 -5.28
CA VAL A 119 -12.69 11.23 -6.07
C VAL A 119 -13.54 10.25 -6.87
N SER A 120 -13.46 10.35 -8.19
CA SER A 120 -14.06 9.37 -9.11
C SER A 120 -13.06 8.28 -9.42
N THR A 121 -13.47 7.01 -9.35
CA THR A 121 -12.70 5.85 -9.80
C THR A 121 -13.46 5.11 -10.89
N ARG A 122 -12.75 4.49 -11.82
CA ARG A 122 -13.27 3.59 -12.86
C ARG A 122 -12.36 2.38 -12.95
N ASN A 123 -12.92 1.22 -13.30
CA ASN A 123 -12.16 -0.03 -13.44
C ASN A 123 -11.36 -0.40 -12.18
N LEU A 124 -11.88 -0.08 -11.01
CA LEU A 124 -11.28 -0.40 -9.72
C LEU A 124 -12.35 -0.97 -8.79
N ILE A 125 -12.20 -2.23 -8.40
CA ILE A 125 -13.01 -2.88 -7.36
C ILE A 125 -12.31 -2.63 -6.03
N ARG A 126 -12.94 -1.86 -5.15
CA ARG A 126 -12.35 -1.44 -3.87
C ARG A 126 -12.67 -2.42 -2.74
N ASP A 127 -12.24 -3.67 -2.91
CA ASP A 127 -12.54 -4.77 -1.99
C ASP A 127 -11.30 -5.48 -1.44
N ARG A 128 -10.11 -4.91 -1.67
CA ARG A 128 -8.87 -5.54 -1.28
C ARG A 128 -7.86 -4.55 -0.70
N PHE A 129 -7.56 -4.74 0.58
CA PHE A 129 -6.64 -3.92 1.35
C PHE A 129 -5.91 -4.77 2.38
N LEU A 130 -4.61 -4.98 2.20
CA LEU A 130 -3.75 -5.64 3.18
C LEU A 130 -3.07 -4.58 4.03
N ALA A 131 -3.48 -4.47 5.30
CA ALA A 131 -2.98 -3.42 6.18
C ALA A 131 -1.46 -3.47 6.34
N ALA A 132 -0.75 -2.40 5.96
CA ALA A 132 0.71 -2.31 6.07
C ALA A 132 1.19 -2.47 7.52
N GLY A 133 0.43 -1.96 8.50
CA GLY A 133 0.72 -2.15 9.93
C GLY A 133 0.54 -3.59 10.43
N ALA A 134 -0.08 -4.47 9.64
CA ALA A 134 -0.21 -5.89 9.89
C ALA A 134 0.72 -6.75 9.00
N GLY A 135 1.67 -6.13 8.30
CA GLY A 135 2.62 -6.83 7.42
C GLY A 135 2.10 -7.06 6.01
N GLY A 136 1.09 -6.32 5.57
CA GLY A 136 0.47 -6.47 4.24
C GLY A 136 1.10 -5.63 3.12
N TYR A 137 2.20 -4.92 3.38
CA TYR A 137 2.84 -4.07 2.40
C TYR A 137 3.70 -4.89 1.42
N TYR A 138 3.41 -4.81 0.13
CA TYR A 138 4.13 -5.50 -0.95
C TYR A 138 4.28 -7.04 -0.79
N VAL A 139 3.24 -7.73 -0.28
CA VAL A 139 3.31 -9.17 -0.02
C VAL A 139 2.55 -10.03 -1.03
N GLU A 140 1.69 -9.45 -1.85
CA GLU A 140 0.96 -10.18 -2.89
C GLU A 140 1.05 -9.50 -4.25
N SER A 141 0.75 -10.27 -5.29
CA SER A 141 0.65 -9.78 -6.67
C SER A 141 -0.68 -9.06 -6.90
N SER A 142 -0.72 -8.14 -7.88
CA SER A 142 -1.98 -7.59 -8.40
C SER A 142 -2.89 -8.69 -8.91
N VAL A 143 -4.19 -8.57 -8.64
CA VAL A 143 -5.23 -9.56 -8.99
C VAL A 143 -6.40 -8.86 -9.66
N LEU A 144 -6.83 -9.42 -10.78
CA LEU A 144 -8.01 -8.96 -11.50
C LEU A 144 -9.24 -9.80 -11.15
N LYS A 145 -10.41 -9.19 -11.28
CA LYS A 145 -11.70 -9.86 -11.31
C LYS A 145 -12.46 -9.36 -12.53
N ASP A 146 -12.82 -10.26 -13.41
CA ASP A 146 -13.46 -9.93 -14.68
C ASP A 146 -12.65 -8.91 -15.51
N GLY A 147 -11.32 -9.00 -15.45
CA GLY A 147 -10.38 -8.10 -16.12
C GLY A 147 -10.16 -6.75 -15.44
N ILE A 148 -10.74 -6.50 -14.26
CA ILE A 148 -10.70 -5.24 -13.53
C ILE A 148 -9.88 -5.41 -12.25
N GLU A 149 -9.03 -4.41 -11.94
CA GLU A 149 -8.16 -4.40 -10.77
C GLU A 149 -8.96 -4.48 -9.47
N ARG A 150 -8.51 -5.37 -8.58
CA ARG A 150 -8.96 -5.45 -7.18
C ARG A 150 -7.96 -4.75 -6.28
N GLY A 151 -8.44 -3.76 -5.55
CA GLY A 151 -7.56 -2.99 -4.69
C GLY A 151 -8.33 -2.00 -3.83
N HIS A 152 -7.77 -0.83 -3.70
CA HIS A 152 -8.30 0.31 -2.97
C HIS A 152 -7.74 1.61 -3.59
N PHE A 153 -7.99 2.76 -2.98
CA PHE A 153 -7.25 3.97 -3.31
C PHE A 153 -6.85 4.75 -2.07
N HIS A 154 -5.77 5.49 -2.19
CA HIS A 154 -5.28 6.40 -1.17
C HIS A 154 -5.64 7.83 -1.51
N THR A 155 -5.82 8.65 -0.48
CA THR A 155 -5.86 10.09 -0.60
C THR A 155 -4.99 10.70 0.50
N GLU A 156 -4.07 11.58 0.11
CA GLU A 156 -3.24 12.34 1.04
C GLU A 156 -3.27 13.83 0.73
N CYS A 157 -2.98 14.65 1.73
CA CYS A 157 -2.70 16.07 1.56
C CYS A 157 -1.42 16.44 2.31
N ARG A 158 -0.51 17.14 1.63
CA ARG A 158 0.72 17.66 2.23
C ARG A 158 0.85 19.16 2.00
N MET A 159 1.47 19.84 2.94
CA MET A 159 1.90 21.23 2.73
C MET A 159 3.14 21.26 1.85
N LEU A 160 3.23 22.24 0.98
CA LEU A 160 4.36 22.40 0.08
C LEU A 160 5.23 23.57 0.55
N PRO A 161 6.51 23.32 0.84
CA PRO A 161 7.45 24.42 1.15
C PRO A 161 7.79 25.25 -0.10
N SER A 162 7.66 24.65 -1.29
CA SER A 162 7.90 25.28 -2.59
C SER A 162 6.97 24.66 -3.63
N THR A 163 6.59 25.45 -4.64
CA THR A 163 5.89 24.96 -5.83
C THR A 163 6.81 24.86 -7.05
N ALA A 164 8.09 25.20 -6.89
CA ALA A 164 9.08 25.23 -7.97
C ALA A 164 9.94 23.96 -8.05
N GLU A 165 9.91 23.13 -7.02
CA GLU A 165 10.71 21.91 -6.94
C GLU A 165 9.96 20.76 -6.28
N ALA A 166 10.43 19.53 -6.46
CA ALA A 166 9.88 18.35 -5.79
C ALA A 166 10.12 18.47 -4.28
N PRO A 167 9.09 18.25 -3.44
CA PRO A 167 9.24 18.34 -2.01
C PRO A 167 10.03 17.15 -1.43
N ASP A 168 10.61 17.36 -0.25
CA ASP A 168 11.18 16.28 0.55
C ASP A 168 10.09 15.21 0.81
N PRO A 169 10.36 13.92 0.53
CA PRO A 169 9.40 12.85 0.75
C PRO A 169 9.26 12.40 2.21
N SER A 170 10.20 12.78 3.09
CA SER A 170 10.28 12.24 4.45
C SER A 170 9.21 12.75 5.44
N PRO A 171 8.68 13.99 5.35
CA PRO A 171 7.64 14.46 6.25
C PRO A 171 6.34 13.66 6.10
N VAL A 172 5.72 13.31 7.22
CA VAL A 172 4.39 12.71 7.24
C VAL A 172 3.37 13.69 6.66
N PRO A 173 2.46 13.24 5.75
CA PRO A 173 1.44 14.11 5.21
C PRO A 173 0.50 14.64 6.31
N ALA A 174 -0.05 15.84 6.10
CA ALA A 174 -1.01 16.44 7.02
C ALA A 174 -2.34 15.67 7.10
N PHE A 175 -2.66 14.92 6.05
CA PHE A 175 -3.83 14.05 5.99
C PHE A 175 -3.52 12.82 5.14
N PHE A 176 -4.01 11.67 5.58
CA PHE A 176 -3.96 10.41 4.82
C PHE A 176 -5.16 9.54 5.13
N VAL A 177 -5.72 8.92 4.10
CA VAL A 177 -6.75 7.87 4.22
C VAL A 177 -6.60 6.83 3.11
N ALA A 178 -6.80 5.57 3.44
CA ALA A 178 -7.04 4.50 2.48
C ALA A 178 -8.55 4.25 2.39
N THR A 179 -9.06 4.11 1.18
CA THR A 179 -10.48 3.86 0.90
C THR A 179 -10.66 2.47 0.31
N GLU A 180 -11.18 1.59 1.12
CA GLU A 180 -11.67 0.25 0.78
C GLU A 180 -13.10 0.16 1.33
N ASP A 181 -14.11 0.27 0.44
CA ASP A 181 -15.51 0.43 0.80
C ASP A 181 -16.42 -0.68 0.25
N GLN A 182 -15.83 -1.74 -0.28
CA GLN A 182 -16.50 -2.90 -0.89
C GLN A 182 -17.35 -2.52 -2.11
N LYS A 183 -16.98 -1.43 -2.80
CA LYS A 183 -17.67 -0.88 -3.97
C LYS A 183 -16.71 -0.73 -5.15
N GLY A 184 -17.14 0.03 -6.14
CA GLY A 184 -16.41 0.24 -7.38
C GLY A 184 -16.71 -0.85 -8.42
N GLY A 185 -16.03 -0.79 -9.55
CA GLY A 185 -16.23 -1.69 -10.69
C GLY A 185 -15.84 -1.02 -12.02
N ALA A 186 -16.40 -1.51 -13.12
CA ALA A 186 -16.10 -1.00 -14.45
C ALA A 186 -16.64 0.42 -14.71
N ALA A 187 -17.84 0.74 -14.19
CA ALA A 187 -18.43 2.06 -14.35
C ALA A 187 -17.78 3.07 -13.40
N PRO A 188 -17.68 4.36 -13.80
CA PRO A 188 -17.22 5.39 -12.89
C PRO A 188 -18.21 5.58 -11.74
N ASP A 189 -17.67 5.75 -10.55
CA ASP A 189 -18.42 6.17 -9.35
C ASP A 189 -17.68 7.32 -8.66
N VAL A 190 -18.24 7.85 -7.59
CA VAL A 190 -17.66 8.97 -6.84
C VAL A 190 -17.67 8.69 -5.35
N VAL A 191 -16.52 8.87 -4.72
CA VAL A 191 -16.35 8.79 -3.27
C VAL A 191 -16.05 10.18 -2.71
N THR A 192 -16.73 10.55 -1.62
CA THR A 192 -16.47 11.79 -0.90
C THR A 192 -15.47 11.54 0.24
N ILE A 193 -14.34 12.21 0.19
CA ILE A 193 -13.27 12.14 1.19
C ILE A 193 -13.40 13.35 2.12
N GLN A 194 -13.47 13.09 3.43
CA GLN A 194 -13.52 14.13 4.46
C GLN A 194 -12.09 14.45 4.92
N VAL A 195 -11.63 15.65 4.66
CA VAL A 195 -10.33 16.16 5.15
C VAL A 195 -10.60 17.02 6.39
N PRO A 196 -10.01 16.72 7.55
CA PRO A 196 -10.30 17.42 8.80
C PRO A 196 -9.78 18.87 8.85
N GLY A 197 -8.93 19.23 7.90
CA GLY A 197 -8.31 20.54 7.77
C GLY A 197 -6.79 20.40 7.56
N LEU A 198 -6.17 21.48 7.10
CA LEU A 198 -4.72 21.57 6.87
C LEU A 198 -4.11 22.56 7.88
N PRO A 199 -2.92 22.27 8.46
CA PRO A 199 -2.50 22.92 9.69
C PRO A 199 -1.99 24.36 9.53
N THR A 200 -1.42 24.71 8.37
CA THR A 200 -0.70 25.97 8.18
C THR A 200 -1.10 26.67 6.89
N THR A 201 -0.96 27.99 6.85
CA THR A 201 -1.11 28.77 5.61
C THR A 201 -0.04 28.40 4.58
N GLY A 202 -0.35 28.53 3.30
CA GLY A 202 0.57 28.24 2.18
C GLY A 202 -0.11 27.45 1.08
N ASP A 203 0.69 26.79 0.26
CA ASP A 203 0.21 25.89 -0.79
C ASP A 203 0.18 24.46 -0.27
N ALA A 204 -0.91 23.79 -0.54
CA ALA A 204 -1.07 22.35 -0.28
C ALA A 204 -1.22 21.59 -1.59
N GLN A 205 -0.78 20.34 -1.60
CA GLN A 205 -1.12 19.36 -2.62
C GLN A 205 -1.96 18.26 -1.99
N CYS A 206 -3.14 18.01 -2.53
CA CYS A 206 -3.89 16.79 -2.25
C CYS A 206 -3.82 15.89 -3.47
N ALA A 207 -3.52 14.62 -3.27
CA ALA A 207 -3.37 13.61 -4.30
C ALA A 207 -4.17 12.35 -3.95
N SER A 208 -4.67 11.69 -4.99
CA SER A 208 -5.27 10.35 -4.85
C SER A 208 -4.68 9.40 -5.87
N TRP A 209 -4.51 8.13 -5.50
CA TRP A 209 -3.99 7.09 -6.40
C TRP A 209 -4.54 5.72 -6.03
N ALA A 210 -4.74 4.88 -7.03
CA ALA A 210 -5.14 3.50 -6.82
C ALA A 210 -3.96 2.68 -6.29
N GLY A 211 -4.27 1.70 -5.45
CA GLY A 211 -3.37 0.65 -4.98
C GLY A 211 -3.99 -0.72 -5.20
N ASP A 212 -3.19 -1.71 -5.56
CA ASP A 212 -3.58 -3.11 -5.46
C ASP A 212 -3.72 -3.53 -3.97
N GLY A 213 -4.04 -4.79 -3.70
CA GLY A 213 -4.16 -5.28 -2.33
C GLY A 213 -2.93 -5.00 -1.45
N SER A 214 -1.75 -4.96 -2.06
CA SER A 214 -0.45 -4.73 -1.41
C SER A 214 0.08 -3.31 -1.53
N HIS A 215 -0.76 -2.35 -1.90
CA HIS A 215 -0.46 -0.90 -2.03
C HIS A 215 0.41 -0.50 -3.22
N ARG A 216 0.65 -1.38 -4.21
CA ARG A 216 1.34 -0.97 -5.43
C ARG A 216 0.38 -0.26 -6.36
N ILE A 217 0.87 0.75 -7.07
CA ILE A 217 0.11 1.38 -8.15
C ILE A 217 -0.07 0.33 -9.26
N PRO A 218 -1.32 0.03 -9.68
CA PRO A 218 -1.57 -0.94 -10.74
C PRO A 218 -0.81 -0.63 -12.03
N MET A 219 -0.29 -1.67 -12.65
CA MET A 219 0.38 -1.54 -13.95
C MET A 219 -0.63 -1.23 -15.05
N MET A 220 -0.24 -0.39 -15.99
CA MET A 220 -0.99 -0.13 -17.21
C MET A 220 -0.52 -1.06 -18.33
N GLN A 221 -1.41 -1.42 -19.24
CA GLN A 221 -1.05 -2.25 -20.40
C GLN A 221 0.03 -1.61 -21.27
N ARG A 222 -0.02 -0.29 -21.42
CA ARG A 222 0.90 0.46 -22.28
C ARG A 222 1.68 1.49 -21.47
N ALA A 223 2.94 1.65 -21.79
CA ALA A 223 3.84 2.59 -21.12
C ALA A 223 3.43 4.08 -21.21
N ASN A 224 2.58 4.43 -22.18
CA ASN A 224 2.07 5.78 -22.37
C ASN A 224 0.66 6.00 -21.77
N GLU A 225 0.18 5.10 -20.97
CA GLU A 225 -1.05 5.29 -20.17
C GLU A 225 -0.72 5.98 -18.86
N LEU A 226 -1.55 6.95 -18.50
CA LEU A 226 -1.44 7.60 -17.20
C LEU A 226 -1.90 6.60 -16.11
N PRO A 227 -1.10 6.37 -15.05
CA PRO A 227 -1.56 5.53 -13.94
C PRO A 227 -2.77 6.16 -13.25
N ALA A 228 -3.53 5.35 -12.51
CA ALA A 228 -4.69 5.81 -11.75
C ALA A 228 -4.28 6.73 -10.60
N PHE A 229 -4.00 7.96 -10.94
CA PHE A 229 -3.49 9.03 -10.08
C PHE A 229 -4.03 10.38 -10.53
N ASP A 230 -4.36 11.24 -9.55
CA ASP A 230 -4.63 12.65 -9.79
C ASP A 230 -4.22 13.49 -8.58
N SER A 231 -3.94 14.79 -8.81
CA SER A 231 -3.63 15.71 -7.74
C SER A 231 -4.12 17.13 -8.01
N VAL A 232 -4.47 17.83 -6.95
CA VAL A 232 -4.94 19.22 -6.97
C VAL A 232 -4.10 20.07 -6.03
N ARG A 233 -4.02 21.37 -6.35
CA ARG A 233 -3.43 22.39 -5.49
C ARG A 233 -4.52 23.14 -4.76
N ILE A 234 -4.34 23.35 -3.46
CA ILE A 234 -5.27 24.06 -2.59
C ILE A 234 -4.50 25.15 -1.86
N LYS A 235 -5.01 26.37 -1.87
CA LYS A 235 -4.42 27.47 -1.10
C LYS A 235 -5.00 27.43 0.32
N VAL A 236 -4.12 27.43 1.31
CA VAL A 236 -4.51 27.54 2.74
C VAL A 236 -4.26 28.99 3.17
N GLN A 237 -5.30 29.77 3.48
CA GLN A 237 -5.23 31.20 3.76
C GLN A 237 -6.35 31.71 4.65
#